data_691f88473143eca6192a0bb780c87c67
#
_entry.id   691f88473143eca6192a0bb780c87c67
#
_cell.length_a   1.000
_cell.length_b   1.000
_cell.length_c   1.000
_cell.angle_alpha   90.00
_cell.angle_beta   90.00
_cell.angle_gamma   90.00
#
_symmetry.space_group_name_H-M   'P 1'
#
loop_
_entity.id
_entity.type
_entity.pdbx_description
1 polymer ?
#
loop_
_entity_poly.entity_id
_entity_poly.type
_entity_poly.pdbx_seq_one_letter_code
_entity_poly.pdbx_strand_id
1 'polypeptide(L)'
;REWILDNNTTGEQIKRISKGLTSEVVAAVAKLMSNMDLVLGAKKIRVSAHCNTTIGLPGTLSIRLQPNHTTDNLDGIAISTYEGLSYGVGDAVIGLNPVDDTVDNVSRILNLFNDIKNKWEIPTQICVLAHVTTVMESVKKGAPTDLIFQSIAGSQKGNEAFGITADMLQEARELALKYGTASGENVMYFETGQGSELSSEAHHGADQVTMEARCYGLAKRFKPFLVNTVVGFIGPEYLYDSKQVTRAGLEDH
;
A
#
# COMPACT_ATOMS: atom_id res chain seq x y z
N ARG A 1 -16.49 16.55 -13.00
CA ARG A 1 -17.38 16.07 -11.93
C ARG A 1 -18.67 15.51 -12.49
N GLU A 2 -19.49 16.27 -13.21
CA GLU A 2 -20.81 15.86 -13.73
C GLU A 2 -20.74 14.57 -14.56
N TRP A 3 -19.78 14.48 -15.47
CA TRP A 3 -19.60 13.28 -16.29
C TRP A 3 -19.34 12.01 -15.48
N ILE A 4 -18.51 12.08 -14.43
CA ILE A 4 -18.23 10.91 -13.56
C ILE A 4 -19.50 10.47 -12.83
N LEU A 5 -20.34 11.43 -12.41
CA LEU A 5 -21.56 11.17 -11.65
C LEU A 5 -22.76 10.80 -12.53
N ASP A 6 -22.71 11.04 -13.84
CA ASP A 6 -23.78 10.70 -14.78
C ASP A 6 -24.08 9.19 -14.74
N ASN A 7 -25.35 8.82 -14.64
CA ASN A 7 -25.78 7.43 -14.55
C ASN A 7 -25.36 6.56 -15.74
N ASN A 8 -25.16 7.16 -16.90
CA ASN A 8 -24.71 6.48 -18.11
C ASN A 8 -23.19 6.31 -18.19
N THR A 9 -22.43 6.98 -17.33
CA THR A 9 -20.97 6.84 -17.27
C THR A 9 -20.60 5.57 -16.50
N THR A 10 -19.96 4.65 -17.19
CA THR A 10 -19.52 3.36 -16.64
C THR A 10 -18.10 3.43 -16.10
N GLY A 11 -17.74 2.51 -15.19
CA GLY A 11 -16.37 2.37 -14.69
C GLY A 11 -15.35 2.09 -15.79
N GLU A 12 -15.72 1.34 -16.84
CA GLU A 12 -14.83 1.08 -17.97
C GLU A 12 -14.55 2.34 -18.80
N GLN A 13 -15.53 3.23 -18.95
CA GLN A 13 -15.30 4.53 -19.59
C GLN A 13 -14.36 5.39 -18.75
N ILE A 14 -14.55 5.43 -17.42
CA ILE A 14 -13.67 6.16 -16.50
C ILE A 14 -12.24 5.58 -16.59
N LYS A 15 -12.09 4.27 -16.53
CA LYS A 15 -10.80 3.57 -16.65
C LYS A 15 -10.09 3.87 -17.98
N ARG A 16 -10.84 3.97 -19.08
CA ARG A 16 -10.28 4.29 -20.38
C ARG A 16 -9.69 5.68 -20.43
N ILE A 17 -10.40 6.70 -19.93
CA ILE A 17 -9.91 8.07 -19.95
C ILE A 17 -8.87 8.36 -18.86
N SER A 18 -8.84 7.57 -17.78
CA SER A 18 -7.89 7.76 -16.67
C SER A 18 -6.43 7.76 -17.12
N LYS A 19 -6.12 7.12 -18.24
CA LYS A 19 -4.78 7.09 -18.84
C LYS A 19 -4.32 8.45 -19.38
N GLY A 20 -5.26 9.36 -19.65
CA GLY A 20 -4.99 10.71 -20.16
C GLY A 20 -5.18 11.81 -19.12
N LEU A 21 -5.55 11.46 -17.88
CA LEU A 21 -5.71 12.42 -16.80
C LEU A 21 -4.41 12.59 -16.04
N THR A 22 -4.04 13.84 -15.76
CA THR A 22 -2.94 14.13 -14.84
C THR A 22 -3.39 14.05 -13.40
N SER A 23 -2.46 13.87 -12.47
CA SER A 23 -2.74 13.85 -11.03
C SER A 23 -3.39 15.13 -10.54
N GLU A 24 -3.00 16.29 -11.13
CA GLU A 24 -3.56 17.61 -10.81
C GLU A 24 -5.04 17.70 -11.21
N VAL A 25 -5.41 17.15 -12.37
CA VAL A 25 -6.82 17.12 -12.82
C VAL A 25 -7.63 16.20 -11.93
N VAL A 26 -7.11 15.03 -11.57
CA VAL A 26 -7.79 14.08 -10.67
C VAL A 26 -8.03 14.72 -9.31
N ALA A 27 -7.00 15.31 -8.69
CA ALA A 27 -7.11 16.00 -7.41
C ALA A 27 -8.09 17.18 -7.46
N ALA A 28 -8.03 18.01 -8.50
CA ALA A 28 -8.95 19.14 -8.65
C ALA A 28 -10.41 18.68 -8.76
N VAL A 29 -10.68 17.60 -9.49
CA VAL A 29 -12.03 17.04 -9.61
C VAL A 29 -12.50 16.46 -8.27
N ALA A 30 -11.65 15.72 -7.54
CA ALA A 30 -11.97 15.20 -6.22
C ALA A 30 -12.34 16.32 -5.23
N LYS A 31 -11.60 17.43 -5.25
CA LYS A 31 -11.88 18.59 -4.39
C LYS A 31 -13.20 19.29 -4.72
N LEU A 32 -13.68 19.22 -5.97
CA LEU A 32 -14.97 19.78 -6.38
C LEU A 32 -16.15 18.85 -6.05
N MET A 33 -15.90 17.64 -5.61
CA MET A 33 -16.91 16.65 -5.24
C MET A 33 -17.31 16.79 -3.77
N SER A 34 -18.60 16.61 -3.48
CA SER A 34 -19.06 16.40 -2.10
C SER A 34 -18.61 15.01 -1.62
N ASN A 35 -18.71 14.74 -0.32
CA ASN A 35 -18.41 13.41 0.23
C ASN A 35 -19.23 12.31 -0.46
N MET A 36 -20.51 12.57 -0.71
CA MET A 36 -21.38 11.62 -1.41
C MET A 36 -20.99 11.44 -2.89
N ASP A 37 -20.55 12.50 -3.56
CA ASP A 37 -20.07 12.43 -4.94
C ASP A 37 -18.83 11.54 -5.05
N LEU A 38 -17.89 11.66 -4.09
CA LEU A 38 -16.68 10.82 -4.01
C LEU A 38 -17.06 9.34 -3.84
N VAL A 39 -17.97 9.03 -2.91
CA VAL A 39 -18.47 7.67 -2.69
C VAL A 39 -19.14 7.11 -3.95
N LEU A 40 -20.00 7.90 -4.60
CA LEU A 40 -20.70 7.48 -5.82
C LEU A 40 -19.74 7.29 -7.01
N GLY A 41 -18.74 8.18 -7.14
CA GLY A 41 -17.70 8.05 -8.14
C GLY A 41 -16.85 6.79 -7.93
N ALA A 42 -16.39 6.56 -6.72
CA ALA A 42 -15.59 5.39 -6.35
C ALA A 42 -16.35 4.08 -6.56
N LYS A 43 -17.65 4.05 -6.26
CA LYS A 43 -18.51 2.87 -6.48
C LYS A 43 -18.52 2.38 -7.93
N LYS A 44 -18.29 3.25 -8.91
CA LYS A 44 -18.23 2.89 -10.34
C LYS A 44 -16.91 2.26 -10.73
N ILE A 45 -15.85 2.52 -9.97
CA ILE A 45 -14.48 2.08 -10.28
C ILE A 45 -14.23 0.79 -9.52
N ARG A 46 -13.87 -0.27 -10.26
CA ARG A 46 -13.56 -1.57 -9.67
C ARG A 46 -12.14 -1.94 -10.01
N VAL A 47 -11.36 -2.16 -8.98
CA VAL A 47 -9.97 -2.64 -9.08
C VAL A 47 -9.83 -3.85 -8.17
N SER A 48 -9.33 -4.94 -8.71
CA SER A 48 -8.95 -6.12 -7.94
C SER A 48 -7.50 -6.47 -8.20
N ALA A 49 -6.85 -7.04 -7.21
CA ALA A 49 -5.48 -7.52 -7.29
C ALA A 49 -5.38 -8.91 -6.70
N HIS A 50 -4.51 -9.73 -7.28
CA HIS A 50 -4.30 -11.11 -6.87
C HIS A 50 -2.83 -11.37 -6.54
N CYS A 51 -2.58 -11.80 -5.29
CA CYS A 51 -1.31 -12.34 -4.83
C CYS A 51 -1.50 -13.84 -4.52
N ASN A 52 -1.65 -14.25 -3.26
CA ASN A 52 -2.17 -15.59 -2.92
C ASN A 52 -3.70 -15.57 -2.82
N THR A 53 -4.25 -14.44 -2.39
CA THR A 53 -5.69 -14.17 -2.35
C THR A 53 -6.04 -13.02 -3.29
N THR A 54 -7.34 -12.75 -3.47
CA THR A 54 -7.82 -11.62 -4.27
C THR A 54 -8.48 -10.60 -3.36
N ILE A 55 -8.05 -9.35 -3.43
CA ILE A 55 -8.69 -8.22 -2.75
C ILE A 55 -9.38 -7.29 -3.76
N GLY A 56 -10.26 -6.41 -3.26
CA GLY A 56 -11.03 -5.46 -4.09
C GLY A 56 -12.27 -6.07 -4.74
N LEU A 57 -12.72 -7.23 -4.33
CA LEU A 57 -13.96 -7.83 -4.80
C LEU A 57 -15.19 -7.11 -4.20
N PRO A 58 -16.28 -6.94 -4.96
CA PRO A 58 -17.49 -6.29 -4.45
C PRO A 58 -18.05 -6.97 -3.21
N GLY A 59 -18.35 -6.18 -2.18
CA GLY A 59 -18.95 -6.68 -0.93
C GLY A 59 -18.00 -7.38 0.02
N THR A 60 -16.69 -7.35 -0.25
CA THR A 60 -15.67 -7.89 0.64
C THR A 60 -14.82 -6.78 1.23
N LEU A 61 -14.46 -6.93 2.50
CA LEU A 61 -13.42 -6.14 3.18
C LEU A 61 -12.29 -7.08 3.56
N SER A 62 -11.06 -6.60 3.40
CA SER A 62 -9.87 -7.35 3.80
C SER A 62 -9.07 -6.52 4.79
N ILE A 63 -8.50 -7.16 5.80
CA ILE A 63 -7.84 -6.51 6.92
C ILE A 63 -6.37 -6.93 6.96
N ARG A 64 -5.48 -5.94 7.04
CA ARG A 64 -4.06 -6.16 7.32
C ARG A 64 -3.86 -6.48 8.80
N LEU A 65 -3.08 -7.51 9.11
CA LEU A 65 -2.57 -7.80 10.44
C LEU A 65 -1.13 -7.31 10.56
N GLN A 66 -0.85 -6.43 11.52
CA GLN A 66 0.46 -5.85 11.76
C GLN A 66 0.93 -6.16 13.19
N PRO A 67 1.51 -7.34 13.44
CA PRO A 67 1.90 -7.79 14.77
C PRO A 67 3.28 -7.24 15.18
N ASN A 68 3.41 -5.91 15.27
CA ASN A 68 4.65 -5.25 15.66
C ASN A 68 5.08 -5.66 17.07
N HIS A 69 6.38 -5.77 17.26
CA HIS A 69 6.98 -6.05 18.56
C HIS A 69 8.17 -5.10 18.82
N THR A 70 8.25 -4.57 20.02
CA THR A 70 9.22 -3.50 20.37
C THR A 70 10.70 -3.90 20.31
N THR A 71 10.99 -5.18 20.23
CA THR A 71 12.36 -5.74 20.15
C THR A 71 12.47 -6.84 19.08
N ASP A 72 11.53 -6.94 18.17
CA ASP A 72 11.47 -7.99 17.14
C ASP A 72 11.61 -9.42 17.71
N ASN A 73 11.15 -9.65 18.94
CA ASN A 73 11.16 -10.98 19.54
C ASN A 73 10.17 -11.89 18.82
N LEU A 74 10.66 -13.00 18.25
CA LEU A 74 9.85 -13.88 17.40
C LEU A 74 8.69 -14.54 18.15
N ASP A 75 8.84 -14.88 19.43
CA ASP A 75 7.75 -15.47 20.22
C ASP A 75 6.64 -14.43 20.44
N GLY A 76 7.02 -13.18 20.75
CA GLY A 76 6.06 -12.07 20.89
C GLY A 76 5.33 -11.78 19.59
N ILE A 77 6.04 -11.75 18.45
CA ILE A 77 5.45 -11.60 17.12
C ILE A 77 4.49 -12.76 16.81
N ALA A 78 4.88 -14.01 17.12
CA ALA A 78 4.03 -15.16 16.89
C ALA A 78 2.75 -15.11 17.72
N ILE A 79 2.83 -14.76 19.02
CA ILE A 79 1.67 -14.63 19.90
C ILE A 79 0.71 -13.57 19.36
N SER A 80 1.22 -12.37 19.02
CA SER A 80 0.40 -11.29 18.46
C SER A 80 -0.22 -11.68 17.10
N THR A 81 0.51 -12.47 16.29
CA THR A 81 -0.01 -12.99 15.02
C THR A 81 -1.16 -13.97 15.26
N TYR A 82 -1.01 -14.92 16.16
CA TYR A 82 -2.08 -15.88 16.50
C TYR A 82 -3.30 -15.19 17.13
N GLU A 83 -3.08 -14.19 17.98
CA GLU A 83 -4.16 -13.41 18.55
C GLU A 83 -4.95 -12.70 17.45
N GLY A 84 -4.28 -11.98 16.56
CA GLY A 84 -4.93 -11.29 15.44
C GLY A 84 -5.69 -12.26 14.52
N LEU A 85 -5.10 -13.39 14.17
CA LEU A 85 -5.74 -14.43 13.37
C LEU A 85 -7.00 -14.99 14.06
N SER A 86 -7.00 -15.10 15.39
CA SER A 86 -8.18 -15.55 16.15
C SER A 86 -9.37 -14.61 16.06
N TYR A 87 -9.13 -13.33 15.74
CA TYR A 87 -10.18 -12.33 15.46
C TYR A 87 -10.61 -12.32 13.98
N GLY A 88 -10.05 -13.17 13.14
CA GLY A 88 -10.36 -13.23 11.72
C GLY A 88 -9.76 -12.10 10.90
N VAL A 89 -8.66 -11.47 11.35
CA VAL A 89 -7.91 -10.45 10.60
C VAL A 89 -6.64 -11.05 9.99
N GLY A 90 -6.08 -10.39 8.97
CA GLY A 90 -4.86 -10.84 8.30
C GLY A 90 -5.08 -11.44 6.91
N ASP A 91 -6.30 -11.42 6.42
CA ASP A 91 -6.65 -11.93 5.08
C ASP A 91 -6.09 -11.06 3.95
N ALA A 92 -5.93 -9.75 4.17
CA ALA A 92 -5.25 -8.88 3.21
C ALA A 92 -3.75 -9.16 3.20
N VAL A 93 -3.11 -9.12 4.35
CA VAL A 93 -1.67 -9.38 4.52
C VAL A 93 -1.31 -9.53 6.00
N ILE A 94 -0.35 -10.37 6.31
CA ILE A 94 0.36 -10.40 7.58
C ILE A 94 1.72 -9.73 7.34
N GLY A 95 1.96 -8.60 8.02
CA GLY A 95 3.22 -7.87 7.85
C GLY A 95 3.47 -6.89 8.98
N LEU A 96 4.71 -6.71 9.36
CA LEU A 96 5.11 -5.82 10.45
C LEU A 96 6.20 -4.83 10.03
N ASN A 97 6.31 -3.74 10.78
CA ASN A 97 7.46 -2.85 10.75
C ASN A 97 8.53 -3.39 11.71
N PRO A 98 9.70 -3.84 11.23
CA PRO A 98 10.75 -4.30 12.11
C PRO A 98 11.39 -3.11 12.84
N VAL A 99 11.90 -3.35 14.03
CA VAL A 99 12.73 -2.38 14.77
C VAL A 99 14.15 -2.36 14.20
N ASP A 100 14.63 -3.54 13.80
CA ASP A 100 15.94 -3.73 13.18
C ASP A 100 15.79 -4.10 11.70
N ASP A 101 16.13 -3.15 10.82
CA ASP A 101 16.11 -3.32 9.35
C ASP A 101 17.41 -3.97 8.86
N THR A 102 17.77 -5.12 9.44
CA THR A 102 18.86 -5.96 8.94
C THR A 102 18.34 -7.15 8.15
N VAL A 103 19.13 -7.61 7.19
CA VAL A 103 18.78 -8.77 6.34
C VAL A 103 18.53 -10.02 7.18
N ASP A 104 19.28 -10.22 8.26
CA ASP A 104 19.10 -11.37 9.16
C ASP A 104 17.75 -11.30 9.88
N ASN A 105 17.45 -10.16 10.50
CA ASN A 105 16.19 -9.97 11.23
C ASN A 105 14.98 -10.06 10.30
N VAL A 106 15.02 -9.39 9.15
CA VAL A 106 13.95 -9.45 8.12
C VAL A 106 13.74 -10.89 7.67
N SER A 107 14.82 -11.64 7.40
CA SER A 107 14.73 -13.04 6.99
C SER A 107 14.11 -13.94 8.06
N ARG A 108 14.47 -13.76 9.33
CA ARG A 108 13.89 -14.50 10.46
C ARG A 108 12.39 -14.25 10.61
N ILE A 109 11.95 -13.01 10.48
CA ILE A 109 10.53 -12.64 10.56
C ILE A 109 9.75 -13.22 9.37
N LEU A 110 10.27 -13.11 8.16
CA LEU A 110 9.65 -13.69 6.97
C LEU A 110 9.50 -15.20 7.09
N ASN A 111 10.52 -15.92 7.59
CA ASN A 111 10.43 -17.34 7.84
C ASN A 111 9.35 -17.67 8.87
N LEU A 112 9.28 -16.94 10.00
CA LEU A 112 8.23 -17.12 11.00
C LEU A 112 6.83 -16.99 10.39
N PHE A 113 6.57 -15.94 9.63
CA PHE A 113 5.26 -15.73 8.99
C PHE A 113 4.95 -16.83 7.97
N ASN A 114 5.94 -17.24 7.20
CA ASN A 114 5.78 -18.34 6.24
C ASN A 114 5.46 -19.67 6.93
N ASP A 115 6.12 -19.96 8.04
CA ASP A 115 5.86 -21.17 8.84
C ASP A 115 4.44 -21.15 9.43
N ILE A 116 3.99 -20.00 9.97
CA ILE A 116 2.62 -19.84 10.47
C ILE A 116 1.61 -20.02 9.35
N LYS A 117 1.82 -19.32 8.22
CA LYS A 117 0.95 -19.40 7.04
C LYS A 117 0.79 -20.83 6.55
N ASN A 118 1.90 -21.52 6.36
CA ASN A 118 1.90 -22.89 5.81
C ASN A 118 1.37 -23.92 6.81
N LYS A 119 1.73 -23.80 8.08
CA LYS A 119 1.28 -24.73 9.13
C LYS A 119 -0.24 -24.78 9.26
N TRP A 120 -0.89 -23.64 9.09
CA TRP A 120 -2.33 -23.49 9.26
C TRP A 120 -3.08 -23.31 7.95
N GLU A 121 -2.38 -23.40 6.80
CA GLU A 121 -2.95 -23.22 5.47
C GLU A 121 -3.76 -21.91 5.35
N ILE A 122 -3.21 -20.81 5.91
CA ILE A 122 -3.91 -19.53 6.00
C ILE A 122 -3.93 -18.86 4.62
N PRO A 123 -5.11 -18.52 4.07
CA PRO A 123 -5.22 -17.84 2.78
C PRO A 123 -4.85 -16.35 2.93
N THR A 124 -3.57 -16.07 2.94
CA THR A 124 -3.02 -14.73 3.09
C THR A 124 -1.70 -14.58 2.34
N GLN A 125 -1.14 -13.39 2.35
CA GLN A 125 0.22 -13.09 1.93
C GLN A 125 1.02 -12.53 3.09
N ILE A 126 2.36 -12.69 3.01
CA ILE A 126 3.29 -12.22 4.03
C ILE A 126 4.23 -11.16 3.48
N CYS A 127 4.62 -10.21 4.33
CA CYS A 127 5.67 -9.24 4.05
C CYS A 127 6.36 -8.75 5.34
N VAL A 128 7.48 -8.06 5.17
CA VAL A 128 8.09 -7.23 6.22
C VAL A 128 8.23 -5.82 5.66
N LEU A 129 7.83 -4.81 6.44
CA LEU A 129 7.82 -3.40 6.04
C LEU A 129 9.20 -2.77 6.32
N ALA A 130 10.24 -3.40 5.77
CA ALA A 130 11.60 -2.93 5.76
C ALA A 130 11.92 -2.19 4.46
N HIS A 131 13.05 -1.52 4.38
CA HIS A 131 13.48 -0.87 3.13
C HIS A 131 13.61 -1.90 2.00
N VAL A 132 13.20 -1.51 0.79
CA VAL A 132 13.15 -2.40 -0.38
C VAL A 132 14.48 -3.14 -0.62
N THR A 133 15.61 -2.47 -0.42
CA THR A 133 16.94 -3.08 -0.62
C THR A 133 17.23 -4.19 0.37
N THR A 134 16.82 -4.04 1.64
CA THR A 134 16.97 -5.07 2.68
C THR A 134 16.11 -6.29 2.36
N VAL A 135 14.86 -6.07 1.96
CA VAL A 135 13.96 -7.17 1.58
C VAL A 135 14.48 -7.90 0.33
N MET A 136 14.93 -7.16 -0.69
CA MET A 136 15.54 -7.76 -1.89
C MET A 136 16.74 -8.63 -1.56
N GLU A 137 17.62 -8.19 -0.67
CA GLU A 137 18.79 -8.96 -0.25
C GLU A 137 18.39 -10.20 0.55
N SER A 138 17.36 -10.09 1.41
CA SER A 138 16.79 -11.22 2.15
C SER A 138 16.23 -12.28 1.19
N VAL A 139 15.50 -11.86 0.17
CA VAL A 139 14.95 -12.77 -0.86
C VAL A 139 16.06 -13.43 -1.68
N LYS A 140 17.12 -12.67 -2.06
CA LYS A 140 18.30 -13.23 -2.75
C LYS A 140 19.00 -14.31 -1.92
N LYS A 141 18.92 -14.22 -0.58
CA LYS A 141 19.44 -15.21 0.36
C LYS A 141 18.46 -16.36 0.66
N GLY A 142 17.29 -16.36 0.02
CA GLY A 142 16.31 -17.45 0.12
C GLY A 142 15.21 -17.24 1.16
N ALA A 143 15.06 -16.05 1.73
CA ALA A 143 13.93 -15.75 2.60
C ALA A 143 12.62 -15.77 1.80
N PRO A 144 11.56 -16.45 2.30
CA PRO A 144 10.27 -16.48 1.63
C PRO A 144 9.59 -15.12 1.74
N THR A 145 9.01 -14.62 0.65
CA THR A 145 8.15 -13.44 0.69
C THR A 145 7.09 -13.51 -0.39
N ASP A 146 5.88 -13.05 -0.08
CA ASP A 146 4.81 -12.93 -1.07
C ASP A 146 4.76 -11.50 -1.63
N LEU A 147 5.02 -10.50 -0.78
CA LEU A 147 4.99 -9.09 -1.15
C LEU A 147 6.30 -8.40 -0.77
N ILE A 148 6.81 -7.57 -1.66
CA ILE A 148 7.88 -6.62 -1.31
C ILE A 148 7.25 -5.25 -1.05
N PHE A 149 7.56 -4.70 0.13
CA PHE A 149 7.09 -3.42 0.61
C PHE A 149 8.02 -2.28 0.21
N GLN A 150 7.46 -1.09 -0.01
CA GLN A 150 8.18 0.18 0.00
C GLN A 150 7.25 1.37 0.18
N SER A 151 7.65 2.35 0.98
CA SER A 151 7.03 3.68 0.99
C SER A 151 7.45 4.45 -0.26
N ILE A 152 6.48 5.15 -0.88
CA ILE A 152 6.70 5.94 -2.09
C ILE A 152 6.16 7.35 -1.91
N ALA A 153 6.72 8.29 -2.65
CA ALA A 153 6.30 9.69 -2.66
C ALA A 153 5.81 10.14 -4.04
N GLY A 154 5.02 11.19 -4.07
CA GLY A 154 4.49 11.81 -5.30
C GLY A 154 5.47 12.75 -6.01
N SER A 155 6.69 12.92 -5.48
CA SER A 155 7.77 13.69 -6.10
C SER A 155 9.07 12.89 -6.17
N GLN A 156 9.92 13.24 -7.12
CA GLN A 156 11.25 12.63 -7.23
C GLN A 156 12.07 12.89 -5.96
N LYS A 157 12.08 14.11 -5.46
CA LYS A 157 12.81 14.49 -4.23
C LYS A 157 12.35 13.67 -3.01
N GLY A 158 11.04 13.42 -2.89
CA GLY A 158 10.49 12.58 -1.83
C GLY A 158 10.95 11.12 -1.95
N ASN A 159 10.96 10.57 -3.15
CA ASN A 159 11.48 9.22 -3.38
C ASN A 159 12.99 9.12 -3.15
N GLU A 160 13.76 10.14 -3.53
CA GLU A 160 15.19 10.23 -3.21
C GLU A 160 15.45 10.30 -1.70
N ALA A 161 14.60 11.00 -0.94
CA ALA A 161 14.68 11.03 0.52
C ALA A 161 14.39 9.66 1.15
N PHE A 162 13.54 8.84 0.54
CA PHE A 162 13.34 7.44 0.91
C PHE A 162 14.44 6.50 0.39
N GLY A 163 15.43 7.02 -0.33
CA GLY A 163 16.52 6.22 -0.89
C GLY A 163 16.10 5.31 -2.05
N ILE A 164 15.04 5.63 -2.78
CA ILE A 164 14.48 4.78 -3.83
C ILE A 164 14.42 5.45 -5.19
N THR A 165 14.46 4.60 -6.23
CA THR A 165 14.22 4.97 -7.63
C THR A 165 13.17 4.05 -8.24
N ALA A 166 12.59 4.47 -9.37
CA ALA A 166 11.65 3.63 -10.11
C ALA A 166 12.31 2.33 -10.63
N ASP A 167 13.59 2.38 -10.95
CA ASP A 167 14.33 1.19 -11.42
C ASP A 167 14.53 0.18 -10.28
N MET A 168 14.80 0.64 -9.06
CA MET A 168 14.85 -0.23 -7.87
C MET A 168 13.52 -0.92 -7.61
N LEU A 169 12.40 -0.20 -7.75
CA LEU A 169 11.06 -0.78 -7.59
C LEU A 169 10.76 -1.82 -8.69
N GLN A 170 11.24 -1.59 -9.91
CA GLN A 170 11.12 -2.56 -10.99
C GLN A 170 11.96 -3.82 -10.71
N GLU A 171 13.21 -3.65 -10.28
CA GLU A 171 14.06 -4.77 -9.87
C GLU A 171 13.43 -5.57 -8.73
N ALA A 172 12.88 -4.90 -7.72
CA ALA A 172 12.20 -5.54 -6.61
C ALA A 172 11.01 -6.39 -7.06
N ARG A 173 10.19 -5.83 -7.97
CA ARG A 173 9.06 -6.57 -8.55
C ARG A 173 9.51 -7.81 -9.33
N GLU A 174 10.52 -7.68 -10.17
CA GLU A 174 11.06 -8.81 -10.95
C GLU A 174 11.65 -9.89 -10.04
N LEU A 175 12.32 -9.48 -8.98
CA LEU A 175 12.89 -10.37 -7.99
C LEU A 175 11.79 -11.13 -7.22
N ALA A 176 10.72 -10.43 -6.80
CA ALA A 176 9.58 -11.04 -6.13
C ALA A 176 8.86 -12.06 -7.04
N LEU A 177 8.68 -11.74 -8.31
CA LEU A 177 8.09 -12.66 -9.30
C LEU A 177 8.96 -13.90 -9.57
N LYS A 178 10.28 -13.75 -9.46
CA LYS A 178 11.21 -14.84 -9.78
C LYS A 178 11.52 -15.75 -8.59
N TYR A 179 11.62 -15.18 -7.41
CA TYR A 179 12.12 -15.88 -6.21
C TYR A 179 11.14 -15.85 -5.03
N GLY A 180 10.09 -15.03 -5.12
CA GLY A 180 9.05 -14.96 -4.08
C GLY A 180 8.17 -16.21 -4.05
N THR A 181 7.31 -16.27 -3.03
CA THR A 181 6.41 -17.40 -2.75
C THR A 181 4.97 -17.15 -3.19
N ALA A 182 4.68 -15.98 -3.75
CA ALA A 182 3.36 -15.61 -4.24
C ALA A 182 2.92 -16.44 -5.46
N SER A 183 1.65 -16.81 -5.50
CA SER A 183 1.03 -17.53 -6.63
C SER A 183 0.55 -16.61 -7.74
N GLY A 184 0.31 -15.32 -7.45
CA GLY A 184 -0.20 -14.32 -8.38
C GLY A 184 0.86 -13.29 -8.81
N GLU A 185 0.47 -12.36 -9.68
CA GLU A 185 1.39 -11.38 -10.27
C GLU A 185 1.49 -10.05 -9.51
N ASN A 186 0.60 -9.80 -8.55
CA ASN A 186 0.58 -8.58 -7.76
C ASN A 186 1.42 -8.78 -6.50
N VAL A 187 2.72 -8.52 -6.61
CA VAL A 187 3.73 -8.86 -5.58
C VAL A 187 4.34 -7.64 -4.89
N MET A 188 3.79 -6.46 -5.14
CA MET A 188 4.26 -5.22 -4.50
C MET A 188 3.22 -4.70 -3.51
N TYR A 189 3.71 -4.16 -2.41
CA TYR A 189 2.93 -3.42 -1.44
C TYR A 189 3.53 -2.03 -1.25
N PHE A 190 2.76 -0.99 -1.51
CA PHE A 190 3.19 0.39 -1.31
C PHE A 190 2.44 1.07 -0.18
N GLU A 191 3.15 1.91 0.56
CA GLU A 191 2.56 2.95 1.41
C GLU A 191 2.89 4.31 0.82
N THR A 192 1.90 5.21 0.82
CA THR A 192 2.13 6.58 0.41
C THR A 192 2.80 7.35 1.54
N GLY A 193 3.97 7.93 1.26
CA GLY A 193 4.76 8.66 2.25
C GLY A 193 4.43 10.14 2.37
N GLN A 194 3.29 10.60 1.82
CA GLN A 194 2.96 12.02 1.76
C GLN A 194 2.77 12.67 3.13
N GLY A 195 2.36 11.91 4.12
CA GLY A 195 2.21 12.38 5.47
C GLY A 195 3.47 12.24 6.34
N SER A 196 4.59 11.74 5.81
CA SER A 196 5.82 11.61 6.58
C SER A 196 6.59 12.92 6.61
N GLU A 197 7.35 13.14 7.68
CA GLU A 197 8.25 14.27 7.82
C GLU A 197 9.30 14.31 6.70
N LEU A 198 9.79 13.15 6.25
CA LEU A 198 10.74 13.04 5.15
C LEU A 198 10.23 13.60 3.83
N SER A 199 8.93 13.55 3.59
CA SER A 199 8.31 14.06 2.35
C SER A 199 7.81 15.50 2.45
N SER A 200 7.71 16.08 3.66
CA SER A 200 7.09 17.39 3.89
C SER A 200 7.74 18.52 3.07
N GLU A 201 9.06 18.55 2.98
CA GLU A 201 9.80 19.54 2.17
C GLU A 201 9.86 19.22 0.67
N ALA A 202 9.34 18.08 0.25
CA ALA A 202 9.39 17.61 -1.13
C ALA A 202 8.07 17.86 -1.90
N HIS A 203 7.09 18.52 -1.28
CA HIS A 203 5.78 18.80 -1.89
C HIS A 203 5.83 19.93 -2.91
N HIS A 204 6.80 20.85 -2.82
CA HIS A 204 7.00 21.96 -3.77
C HIS A 204 5.74 22.81 -3.99
N GLY A 205 4.94 23.01 -2.94
CA GLY A 205 3.69 23.77 -2.99
C GLY A 205 2.48 23.02 -3.58
N ALA A 206 2.64 21.75 -3.95
CA ALA A 206 1.50 20.91 -4.31
C ALA A 206 0.73 20.47 -3.06
N ASP A 207 -0.57 20.35 -3.17
CA ASP A 207 -1.42 19.89 -2.08
C ASP A 207 -1.34 18.36 -1.89
N GLN A 208 -1.80 17.91 -0.72
CA GLN A 208 -1.77 16.49 -0.32
C GLN A 208 -2.47 15.58 -1.33
N VAL A 209 -3.68 15.92 -1.78
CA VAL A 209 -4.45 15.06 -2.70
C VAL A 209 -3.76 14.93 -4.06
N THR A 210 -3.13 16.01 -4.54
CA THR A 210 -2.32 15.98 -5.77
C THR A 210 -1.10 15.06 -5.61
N MET A 211 -0.40 15.16 -4.49
CA MET A 211 0.75 14.31 -4.21
C MET A 211 0.35 12.85 -4.08
N GLU A 212 -0.78 12.58 -3.43
CA GLU A 212 -1.34 11.23 -3.30
C GLU A 212 -1.70 10.64 -4.67
N ALA A 213 -2.36 11.41 -5.53
CA ALA A 213 -2.66 11.00 -6.90
C ALA A 213 -1.39 10.70 -7.73
N ARG A 214 -0.29 11.44 -7.50
CA ARG A 214 1.02 11.13 -8.10
C ARG A 214 1.60 9.83 -7.58
N CYS A 215 1.46 9.55 -6.28
CA CYS A 215 1.85 8.26 -5.70
C CYS A 215 1.14 7.09 -6.37
N TYR A 216 -0.17 7.19 -6.54
CA TYR A 216 -0.94 6.15 -7.25
C TYR A 216 -0.51 5.99 -8.70
N GLY A 217 -0.17 7.11 -9.36
CA GLY A 217 0.40 7.08 -10.72
C GLY A 217 1.70 6.29 -10.79
N LEU A 218 2.59 6.47 -9.81
CA LEU A 218 3.84 5.70 -9.68
C LEU A 218 3.55 4.23 -9.35
N ALA A 219 2.76 3.97 -8.31
CA ALA A 219 2.41 2.62 -7.85
C ALA A 219 1.83 1.77 -8.98
N LYS A 220 0.92 2.34 -9.76
CA LYS A 220 0.22 1.65 -10.86
C LYS A 220 1.16 1.05 -11.91
N ARG A 221 2.37 1.60 -12.09
CA ARG A 221 3.39 1.06 -13.00
C ARG A 221 3.85 -0.34 -12.62
N PHE A 222 3.81 -0.66 -11.33
CA PHE A 222 4.30 -1.91 -10.75
C PHE A 222 3.20 -2.91 -10.42
N LYS A 223 1.93 -2.62 -10.77
CA LYS A 223 0.77 -3.49 -10.51
C LYS A 223 0.76 -4.02 -9.07
N PRO A 224 0.68 -3.15 -8.05
CA PRO A 224 0.76 -3.59 -6.67
C PRO A 224 -0.44 -4.48 -6.29
N PHE A 225 -0.27 -5.28 -5.24
CA PHE A 225 -1.36 -5.96 -4.57
C PHE A 225 -2.22 -4.96 -3.81
N LEU A 226 -1.57 -4.10 -3.02
CA LEU A 226 -2.25 -3.02 -2.32
C LEU A 226 -1.39 -1.75 -2.26
N VAL A 227 -2.07 -0.62 -2.13
CA VAL A 227 -1.48 0.66 -1.77
C VAL A 227 -2.19 1.14 -0.51
N ASN A 228 -1.43 1.32 0.56
CA ASN A 228 -1.95 1.85 1.82
C ASN A 228 -1.80 3.38 1.82
N THR A 229 -2.93 4.08 1.91
CA THR A 229 -2.97 5.53 1.98
C THR A 229 -2.88 6.00 3.42
N VAL A 230 -1.90 6.85 3.72
CA VAL A 230 -1.64 7.33 5.07
C VAL A 230 -2.31 8.68 5.29
N VAL A 231 -3.58 8.67 5.67
CA VAL A 231 -4.40 9.89 5.86
C VAL A 231 -4.11 10.60 7.18
N GLY A 232 -3.76 9.87 8.23
CA GLY A 232 -3.54 10.42 9.58
C GLY A 232 -2.25 11.22 9.74
N PHE A 233 -1.38 11.20 8.75
CA PHE A 233 -0.08 11.87 8.73
C PHE A 233 -0.05 12.89 7.60
N ILE A 234 -0.68 14.03 7.76
CA ILE A 234 -0.65 15.07 6.72
C ILE A 234 0.48 16.05 7.04
N GLY A 235 1.74 15.60 6.87
CA GLY A 235 2.92 16.41 7.09
C GLY A 235 2.94 17.09 8.46
N PRO A 236 3.50 18.30 8.59
CA PRO A 236 3.41 19.09 9.81
C PRO A 236 2.02 19.74 10.01
N GLU A 237 1.10 19.61 9.05
CA GLU A 237 -0.26 20.13 9.14
C GLU A 237 -1.18 19.12 9.82
N TYR A 238 -1.66 19.48 10.99
CA TYR A 238 -2.64 18.67 11.72
C TYR A 238 -4.05 18.99 11.26
N LEU A 239 -4.84 17.95 11.06
CA LEU A 239 -6.27 18.11 10.83
C LEU A 239 -6.96 18.36 12.19
N TYR A 240 -7.71 19.45 12.27
CA TYR A 240 -8.25 19.97 13.52
C TYR A 240 -9.44 19.18 14.07
N ASP A 241 -10.18 18.49 13.21
CA ASP A 241 -11.37 17.75 13.64
C ASP A 241 -11.64 16.51 12.77
N SER A 242 -12.57 15.66 13.26
CA SER A 242 -12.97 14.44 12.57
C SER A 242 -13.60 14.65 11.19
N LYS A 243 -14.17 15.83 10.92
CA LYS A 243 -14.75 16.13 9.62
C LYS A 243 -13.65 16.34 8.58
N GLN A 244 -12.57 17.03 8.98
CA GLN A 244 -11.40 17.23 8.11
C GLN A 244 -10.70 15.88 7.85
N VAL A 245 -10.52 15.03 8.86
CA VAL A 245 -9.96 13.69 8.70
C VAL A 245 -10.82 12.84 7.74
N THR A 246 -12.13 12.84 7.95
CA THR A 246 -13.06 12.12 7.07
C THR A 246 -13.00 12.64 5.63
N ARG A 247 -12.94 13.97 5.46
CA ARG A 247 -12.86 14.58 4.13
C ARG A 247 -11.56 14.22 3.43
N ALA A 248 -10.43 14.31 4.11
CA ALA A 248 -9.12 13.94 3.58
C ALA A 248 -9.11 12.45 3.15
N GLY A 249 -9.60 11.55 4.01
CA GLY A 249 -9.71 10.15 3.68
C GLY A 249 -10.56 9.86 2.44
N LEU A 250 -11.69 10.55 2.29
CA LEU A 250 -12.55 10.38 1.11
C LEU A 250 -11.93 10.95 -0.17
N GLU A 251 -11.12 12.01 -0.07
CA GLU A 251 -10.41 12.58 -1.23
C GLU A 251 -9.25 11.69 -1.67
N ASP A 252 -8.52 11.12 -0.73
CA ASP A 252 -7.34 10.29 -1.00
C ASP A 252 -7.72 8.90 -1.53
N HIS A 253 -8.83 8.32 -1.04
CA HIS A 253 -9.33 7.00 -1.47
C HIS A 253 -10.26 7.09 -2.68
#